data_e5773c503847bd76fa22a2e07346a1ba
#
_entry.id   e5773c503847bd76fa22a2e07346a1ba
#
_cell.length_a   1.000
_cell.length_b   1.000
_cell.length_c   1.000
_cell.angle_alpha   90.00
_cell.angle_beta   90.00
_cell.angle_gamma   90.00
#
_symmetry.space_group_name_H-M   'P 1'
#
loop_
_entity.id
_entity.type
_entity.pdbx_description
1 polymer ?
#
loop_
_entity_poly.entity_id
_entity_poly.type
_entity_poly.pdbx_seq_one_letter_code
_entity_poly.pdbx_strand_id
1 'polypeptide(L)'
;MKRLLTLVFTVLLSANLLALEDKKIVLLAGRPSHGPGDHEFNAGCMLLQKCLENMPGVQVEVHKMGWPKDISTLDSADAILIYADGGNGHPAIQEDRMKLIDRLAEKGVGIGCAHYGVEVPKGDPGEAMHRWIGGYYEHQFSVNPMWSPDFLSFPQHPVTRGVKPFKVKDEWYFNMRWR
;
A
#
# COMPACT_ATOMS: atom_id res chain seq x y z
N MET A 1 12.20 -71.67 -22.33
CA MET A 1 11.75 -70.36 -22.80
C MET A 1 11.25 -69.57 -21.58
N LYS A 2 12.07 -68.66 -21.06
CA LYS A 2 11.73 -67.85 -19.89
C LYS A 2 11.21 -66.48 -20.42
N ARG A 3 9.93 -66.16 -20.16
CA ARG A 3 9.33 -64.82 -20.48
C ARG A 3 9.71 -63.86 -19.38
N LEU A 4 10.49 -62.86 -19.72
CA LEU A 4 10.85 -61.75 -18.86
C LEU A 4 9.68 -60.74 -18.88
N LEU A 5 9.01 -60.60 -17.73
CA LEU A 5 7.91 -59.63 -17.55
C LEU A 5 8.54 -58.32 -17.13
N THR A 6 8.59 -57.33 -18.04
CA THR A 6 9.08 -55.97 -17.76
C THR A 6 7.94 -55.18 -17.16
N LEU A 7 8.03 -54.88 -15.86
CA LEU A 7 7.10 -54.01 -15.15
C LEU A 7 7.51 -52.55 -15.39
N VAL A 8 6.75 -51.86 -16.20
CA VAL A 8 6.92 -50.42 -16.39
C VAL A 8 6.24 -49.64 -15.23
N PHE A 9 7.03 -49.12 -14.33
CA PHE A 9 6.56 -48.28 -13.22
C PHE A 9 6.41 -46.85 -13.74
N THR A 10 5.19 -46.43 -14.07
CA THR A 10 4.87 -45.05 -14.46
C THR A 10 4.70 -44.24 -13.19
N VAL A 11 5.72 -43.47 -12.81
CA VAL A 11 5.63 -42.48 -11.73
C VAL A 11 4.88 -41.29 -12.28
N LEU A 12 3.61 -41.16 -11.94
CA LEU A 12 2.82 -39.96 -12.12
C LEU A 12 3.32 -38.93 -11.13
N LEU A 13 4.20 -38.04 -11.58
CA LEU A 13 4.60 -36.86 -10.86
C LEU A 13 3.42 -35.87 -10.90
N SER A 14 2.55 -35.93 -9.89
CA SER A 14 1.51 -34.91 -9.68
C SER A 14 2.21 -33.62 -9.32
N ALA A 15 2.50 -32.78 -10.30
CA ALA A 15 2.85 -31.38 -10.05
C ALA A 15 1.61 -30.72 -9.46
N ASN A 16 1.53 -30.66 -8.12
CA ASN A 16 0.64 -29.73 -7.46
C ASN A 16 1.12 -28.33 -7.84
N LEU A 17 0.56 -27.77 -8.91
CA LEU A 17 0.56 -26.32 -9.10
C LEU A 17 -0.25 -25.76 -7.93
N LEU A 18 0.44 -25.38 -6.85
CA LEU A 18 -0.15 -24.50 -5.85
C LEU A 18 -0.48 -23.23 -6.64
N ALA A 19 -1.75 -23.07 -7.00
CA ALA A 19 -2.24 -21.80 -7.47
C ALA A 19 -1.91 -20.81 -6.35
N LEU A 20 -1.00 -19.90 -6.63
CA LEU A 20 -0.74 -18.79 -5.71
C LEU A 20 -2.07 -18.06 -5.57
N GLU A 21 -2.60 -18.02 -4.35
CA GLU A 21 -3.79 -17.23 -4.08
C GLU A 21 -3.55 -15.80 -4.51
N ASP A 22 -4.55 -15.19 -5.15
CA ASP A 22 -4.47 -13.78 -5.56
C ASP A 22 -4.25 -12.91 -4.32
N LYS A 23 -3.34 -11.96 -4.44
CA LYS A 23 -3.07 -10.99 -3.39
C LYS A 23 -4.10 -9.86 -3.42
N LYS A 24 -4.80 -9.66 -2.33
CA LYS A 24 -5.81 -8.61 -2.20
C LYS A 24 -5.18 -7.31 -1.70
N ILE A 25 -5.29 -6.27 -2.51
CA ILE A 25 -4.88 -4.90 -2.16
C ILE A 25 -6.15 -4.07 -1.92
N VAL A 26 -6.26 -3.48 -0.74
CA VAL A 26 -7.35 -2.56 -0.40
C VAL A 26 -6.85 -1.13 -0.44
N LEU A 27 -7.48 -0.29 -1.27
CA LEU A 27 -7.18 1.13 -1.39
C LEU A 27 -8.25 1.95 -0.67
N LEU A 28 -7.84 2.71 0.34
CA LEU A 28 -8.72 3.58 1.12
C LEU A 28 -8.57 5.02 0.64
N ALA A 29 -9.57 5.50 -0.11
CA ALA A 29 -9.63 6.88 -0.58
C ALA A 29 -10.37 7.76 0.42
N GLY A 30 -9.73 8.82 0.88
CA GLY A 30 -10.31 9.83 1.77
C GLY A 30 -11.52 10.55 1.16
N ARG A 31 -12.18 11.33 1.99
CA ARG A 31 -13.21 12.27 1.53
C ARG A 31 -12.53 13.48 0.88
N PRO A 32 -13.12 14.09 -0.16
CA PRO A 32 -12.63 15.35 -0.69
C PRO A 32 -12.55 16.41 0.41
N SER A 33 -11.41 17.10 0.48
CA SER A 33 -11.12 18.08 1.54
C SER A 33 -10.45 19.33 1.01
N HIS A 34 -9.94 19.31 -0.21
CA HIS A 34 -9.23 20.39 -0.88
C HIS A 34 -9.95 20.77 -2.18
N GLY A 35 -9.43 21.80 -2.85
CA GLY A 35 -9.96 22.26 -4.13
C GLY A 35 -9.83 21.20 -5.24
N PRO A 36 -10.60 21.34 -6.32
CA PRO A 36 -10.48 20.45 -7.47
C PRO A 36 -9.06 20.45 -8.06
N GLY A 37 -8.51 19.26 -8.27
CA GLY A 37 -7.15 19.06 -8.80
C GLY A 37 -6.05 18.97 -7.74
N ASP A 38 -6.38 19.24 -6.48
CA ASP A 38 -5.40 19.12 -5.38
C ASP A 38 -5.35 17.65 -4.87
N HIS A 39 -6.00 17.34 -3.76
CA HIS A 39 -5.97 15.99 -3.17
C HIS A 39 -7.11 15.10 -3.71
N GLU A 40 -6.95 14.58 -4.91
CA GLU A 40 -7.96 13.77 -5.60
C GLU A 40 -7.95 12.30 -5.13
N PHE A 41 -8.23 12.06 -3.86
CA PHE A 41 -8.13 10.73 -3.23
C PHE A 41 -8.92 9.65 -3.95
N ASN A 42 -10.18 9.93 -4.31
CA ASN A 42 -11.03 8.97 -5.00
C ASN A 42 -10.50 8.66 -6.40
N ALA A 43 -10.16 9.68 -7.18
CA ALA A 43 -9.63 9.52 -8.53
C ALA A 43 -8.25 8.83 -8.51
N GLY A 44 -7.38 9.21 -7.56
CA GLY A 44 -6.07 8.59 -7.40
C GLY A 44 -6.14 7.10 -7.06
N CYS A 45 -7.01 6.70 -6.13
CA CYS A 45 -7.22 5.27 -5.83
C CYS A 45 -7.81 4.51 -7.01
N MET A 46 -8.74 5.10 -7.76
CA MET A 46 -9.29 4.49 -8.98
C MET A 46 -8.22 4.37 -10.08
N LEU A 47 -7.32 5.35 -10.22
CA LEU A 47 -6.19 5.27 -11.13
C LEU A 47 -5.21 4.15 -10.74
N LEU A 48 -4.87 4.04 -9.46
CA LEU A 48 -4.03 2.96 -8.96
C LEU A 48 -4.67 1.59 -9.19
N GLN A 49 -5.97 1.44 -8.95
CA GLN A 49 -6.71 0.22 -9.30
C GLN A 49 -6.56 -0.09 -10.79
N LYS A 50 -6.76 0.91 -11.66
CA LYS A 50 -6.60 0.75 -13.11
C LYS A 50 -5.18 0.34 -13.53
N CYS A 51 -4.16 0.84 -12.86
CA CYS A 51 -2.77 0.45 -13.11
C CYS A 51 -2.48 -1.02 -12.74
N LEU A 52 -3.21 -1.56 -11.75
CA LEU A 52 -3.00 -2.90 -11.20
C LEU A 52 -3.95 -3.95 -11.78
N GLU A 53 -5.04 -3.55 -12.46
CA GLU A 53 -6.13 -4.46 -12.89
C GLU A 53 -5.69 -5.63 -13.79
N ASN A 54 -4.59 -5.47 -14.51
CA ASN A 54 -4.05 -6.50 -15.40
C ASN A 54 -2.84 -7.23 -14.82
N MET A 55 -2.53 -7.01 -13.54
CA MET A 55 -1.43 -7.70 -12.87
C MET A 55 -1.89 -9.10 -12.44
N PRO A 56 -1.30 -10.18 -12.98
CA PRO A 56 -1.68 -11.53 -12.60
C PRO A 56 -1.48 -11.79 -11.09
N GLY A 57 -2.44 -12.42 -10.46
CA GLY A 57 -2.38 -12.75 -9.03
C GLY A 57 -2.60 -11.56 -8.10
N VAL A 58 -3.20 -10.46 -8.60
CA VAL A 58 -3.53 -9.28 -7.79
C VAL A 58 -5.01 -8.91 -7.98
N GLN A 59 -5.70 -8.74 -6.87
CA GLN A 59 -7.06 -8.20 -6.80
C GLN A 59 -7.03 -6.87 -6.07
N VAL A 60 -7.70 -5.85 -6.60
CA VAL A 60 -7.71 -4.50 -6.01
C VAL A 60 -9.13 -4.06 -5.71
N GLU A 61 -9.38 -3.74 -4.44
CA GLU A 61 -10.64 -3.21 -3.95
C GLU A 61 -10.48 -1.74 -3.53
N VAL A 62 -11.36 -0.85 -3.98
CA VAL A 62 -11.32 0.59 -3.65
C VAL A 62 -12.49 0.96 -2.77
N HIS A 63 -12.20 1.47 -1.58
CA HIS A 63 -13.18 2.13 -0.71
C HIS A 63 -13.05 3.64 -0.87
N LYS A 64 -14.11 4.24 -1.38
CA LYS A 64 -14.21 5.69 -1.61
C LYS A 64 -14.86 6.39 -0.42
N MET A 65 -14.55 7.68 -0.26
CA MET A 65 -15.21 8.54 0.72
C MET A 65 -14.90 8.18 2.18
N GLY A 66 -13.71 7.68 2.44
CA GLY A 66 -13.22 7.43 3.80
C GLY A 66 -13.12 5.97 4.19
N TRP A 67 -13.21 5.72 5.48
CA TRP A 67 -13.04 4.38 6.05
C TRP A 67 -14.18 3.43 5.62
N PRO A 68 -13.90 2.14 5.33
CA PRO A 68 -14.93 1.20 4.91
C PRO A 68 -15.96 0.99 6.01
N LYS A 69 -17.23 0.87 5.63
CA LYS A 69 -18.33 0.56 6.57
C LYS A 69 -18.22 -0.87 7.08
N ASP A 70 -17.89 -1.79 6.19
CA ASP A 70 -17.59 -3.18 6.54
C ASP A 70 -16.08 -3.34 6.67
N ILE A 71 -15.62 -3.45 7.91
CA ILE A 71 -14.20 -3.59 8.21
C ILE A 71 -13.65 -4.99 7.93
N SER A 72 -14.51 -5.99 7.70
CA SER A 72 -14.08 -7.36 7.39
C SER A 72 -13.27 -7.44 6.09
N THR A 73 -13.46 -6.48 5.17
CA THR A 73 -12.66 -6.36 3.96
C THR A 73 -11.17 -6.16 4.25
N LEU A 74 -10.83 -5.50 5.37
CA LEU A 74 -9.45 -5.27 5.79
C LEU A 74 -8.82 -6.55 6.38
N ASP A 75 -9.61 -7.41 7.02
CA ASP A 75 -9.11 -8.68 7.60
C ASP A 75 -8.65 -9.67 6.52
N SER A 76 -9.17 -9.56 5.31
CA SER A 76 -8.81 -10.39 4.14
C SER A 76 -7.77 -9.73 3.22
N ALA A 77 -7.26 -8.55 3.55
CA ALA A 77 -6.27 -7.85 2.75
C ALA A 77 -4.87 -8.41 2.96
N ASP A 78 -4.08 -8.50 1.89
CA ASP A 78 -2.63 -8.69 1.95
C ASP A 78 -1.89 -7.36 2.06
N ALA A 79 -2.48 -6.28 1.53
CA ALA A 79 -1.96 -4.92 1.68
C ALA A 79 -3.09 -3.88 1.71
N ILE A 80 -2.85 -2.80 2.44
CA ILE A 80 -3.76 -1.66 2.55
C ILE A 80 -2.97 -0.39 2.21
N LEU A 81 -3.47 0.40 1.26
CA LEU A 81 -2.93 1.73 0.96
C LEU A 81 -3.96 2.79 1.37
N ILE A 82 -3.52 3.74 2.17
CA ILE A 82 -4.34 4.88 2.61
C ILE A 82 -3.92 6.12 1.82
N TYR A 83 -4.82 6.64 1.00
CA TYR A 83 -4.68 7.92 0.32
C TYR A 83 -5.81 8.84 0.78
N ALA A 84 -5.53 9.63 1.79
CA ALA A 84 -6.53 10.41 2.52
C ALA A 84 -5.87 11.64 3.17
N ASP A 85 -6.67 12.49 3.80
CA ASP A 85 -6.17 13.57 4.63
C ASP A 85 -5.29 13.05 5.77
N GLY A 86 -4.31 13.86 6.11
CA GLY A 86 -3.43 13.69 7.24
C GLY A 86 -3.86 14.48 8.49
N GLY A 87 -2.88 14.73 9.35
CA GLY A 87 -3.05 15.44 10.60
C GLY A 87 -4.05 14.77 11.54
N ASN A 88 -4.79 15.57 12.29
CA ASN A 88 -5.82 15.05 13.22
C ASN A 88 -6.99 14.35 12.51
N GLY A 89 -7.18 14.59 11.22
CA GLY A 89 -8.22 13.98 10.38
C GLY A 89 -7.85 12.64 9.76
N HIS A 90 -6.61 12.19 9.93
CA HIS A 90 -6.15 10.96 9.30
C HIS A 90 -7.05 9.76 9.66
N PRO A 91 -7.59 9.00 8.69
CA PRO A 91 -8.62 8.00 8.95
C PRO A 91 -8.16 6.85 9.86
N ALA A 92 -6.89 6.47 9.82
CA ALA A 92 -6.39 5.35 10.62
C ALA A 92 -6.17 5.67 12.10
N ILE A 93 -6.19 6.95 12.49
CA ILE A 93 -5.99 7.34 13.90
C ILE A 93 -7.30 7.67 14.63
N GLN A 94 -8.43 7.54 13.94
CA GLN A 94 -9.74 7.78 14.53
C GLN A 94 -10.21 6.56 15.33
N GLU A 95 -10.90 6.79 16.44
CA GLU A 95 -11.51 5.72 17.23
C GLU A 95 -10.48 4.62 17.61
N ASP A 96 -10.86 3.37 17.52
CA ASP A 96 -9.98 2.19 17.79
C ASP A 96 -9.23 1.69 16.54
N ARG A 97 -9.16 2.48 15.46
CA ARG A 97 -8.58 2.06 14.17
C ARG A 97 -7.07 1.83 14.25
N MET A 98 -6.36 2.57 15.09
CA MET A 98 -4.93 2.29 15.30
C MET A 98 -4.70 0.86 15.79
N LYS A 99 -5.51 0.39 16.75
CA LYS A 99 -5.44 -1.00 17.24
C LYS A 99 -5.77 -2.02 16.15
N LEU A 100 -6.71 -1.69 15.27
CA LEU A 100 -7.03 -2.54 14.12
C LEU A 100 -5.84 -2.64 13.16
N ILE A 101 -5.25 -1.52 12.77
CA ILE A 101 -4.10 -1.50 11.86
C ILE A 101 -2.87 -2.17 12.49
N ASP A 102 -2.58 -1.94 13.78
CA ASP A 102 -1.52 -2.65 14.52
C ASP A 102 -1.73 -4.17 14.40
N ARG A 103 -2.93 -4.67 14.70
CA ARG A 103 -3.26 -6.11 14.59
C ARG A 103 -3.09 -6.65 13.17
N LEU A 104 -3.48 -5.88 12.16
CA LEU A 104 -3.32 -6.29 10.75
C LEU A 104 -1.85 -6.33 10.34
N ALA A 105 -1.07 -5.32 10.71
CA ALA A 105 0.37 -5.27 10.46
C ALA A 105 1.11 -6.44 11.15
N GLU A 106 0.75 -6.78 12.40
CA GLU A 106 1.28 -7.94 13.13
C GLU A 106 0.96 -9.28 12.43
N LYS A 107 -0.19 -9.37 11.74
CA LYS A 107 -0.55 -10.52 10.90
C LYS A 107 0.20 -10.57 9.57
N GLY A 108 0.98 -9.55 9.24
CA GLY A 108 1.75 -9.46 8.01
C GLY A 108 1.05 -8.72 6.86
N VAL A 109 -0.06 -8.03 7.12
CA VAL A 109 -0.70 -7.16 6.13
C VAL A 109 0.22 -5.96 5.87
N GLY A 110 0.58 -5.73 4.60
CA GLY A 110 1.38 -4.57 4.21
C GLY A 110 0.58 -3.27 4.38
N ILE A 111 1.16 -2.28 5.07
CA ILE A 111 0.51 -0.97 5.23
C ILE A 111 1.29 0.07 4.43
N GLY A 112 0.58 0.90 3.67
CA GLY A 112 1.12 2.03 2.93
C GLY A 112 0.26 3.29 3.12
N CYS A 113 0.91 4.45 3.02
CA CYS A 113 0.24 5.73 3.00
C CYS A 113 0.76 6.55 1.81
N ALA A 114 -0.12 7.28 1.15
CA ALA A 114 0.23 8.10 0.01
C ALA A 114 0.02 9.58 0.32
N HIS A 115 1.00 10.42 -0.09
CA HIS A 115 0.97 11.87 -0.04
C HIS A 115 0.59 12.38 1.35
N TYR A 116 -0.46 13.19 1.50
CA TYR A 116 -0.91 13.75 2.77
C TYR A 116 -1.26 12.68 3.84
N GLY A 117 -1.59 11.45 3.42
CA GLY A 117 -1.81 10.32 4.31
C GLY A 117 -0.57 9.86 5.10
N VAL A 118 0.60 10.47 4.92
CA VAL A 118 1.78 10.20 5.75
C VAL A 118 1.88 11.16 6.94
N GLU A 119 1.02 12.19 7.02
CA GLU A 119 1.00 13.15 8.11
C GLU A 119 0.10 12.68 9.25
N VAL A 120 0.65 12.62 10.45
CA VAL A 120 -0.10 12.39 11.69
C VAL A 120 0.45 13.24 12.82
N PRO A 121 -0.33 13.49 13.89
CA PRO A 121 0.18 14.15 15.09
C PRO A 121 1.34 13.37 15.72
N LYS A 122 2.24 14.12 16.36
CA LYS A 122 3.29 13.57 17.22
C LYS A 122 2.68 12.76 18.37
N GLY A 123 3.45 11.81 18.91
CA GLY A 123 3.04 10.91 20.00
C GLY A 123 2.52 9.58 19.46
N ASP A 124 1.49 9.02 20.07
CA ASP A 124 1.00 7.68 19.72
C ASP A 124 0.70 7.47 18.23
N PRO A 125 0.08 8.44 17.50
CA PRO A 125 -0.09 8.31 16.06
C PRO A 125 1.25 8.25 15.30
N GLY A 126 2.23 9.09 15.65
CA GLY A 126 3.56 9.05 15.04
C GLY A 126 4.28 7.73 15.29
N GLU A 127 4.20 7.21 16.51
CA GLU A 127 4.76 5.91 16.85
C GLU A 127 4.07 4.75 16.11
N ALA A 128 2.77 4.85 15.87
CA ALA A 128 2.04 3.91 15.04
C ALA A 128 2.56 3.94 13.58
N MET A 129 2.73 5.12 13.00
CA MET A 129 3.30 5.25 11.64
C MET A 129 4.73 4.71 11.55
N HIS A 130 5.56 4.88 12.58
CA HIS A 130 6.87 4.25 12.65
C HIS A 130 6.78 2.72 12.57
N ARG A 131 5.80 2.11 13.23
CA ARG A 131 5.58 0.65 13.15
C ARG A 131 5.05 0.20 11.79
N TRP A 132 4.12 0.95 11.21
CA TRP A 132 3.41 0.55 9.99
C TRP A 132 4.22 0.80 8.72
N ILE A 133 4.79 2.00 8.57
CA ILE A 133 5.44 2.44 7.32
C ILE A 133 6.87 2.95 7.50
N GLY A 134 7.38 2.97 8.73
CA GLY A 134 8.76 3.35 9.03
C GLY A 134 9.03 4.84 9.19
N GLY A 135 8.05 5.70 9.02
CA GLY A 135 8.19 7.15 9.19
C GLY A 135 6.90 7.92 8.96
N TYR A 136 6.90 9.21 9.32
CA TYR A 136 5.75 10.09 9.12
C TYR A 136 6.17 11.54 8.95
N TYR A 137 5.27 12.34 8.39
CA TYR A 137 5.37 13.78 8.36
C TYR A 137 4.83 14.34 9.68
N GLU A 138 5.65 15.12 10.40
CA GLU A 138 5.26 15.80 11.63
C GLU A 138 5.03 17.30 11.35
N HIS A 139 3.82 17.78 11.57
CA HIS A 139 3.49 19.19 11.43
C HIS A 139 4.47 20.10 12.22
N GLN A 140 4.89 21.21 11.64
CA GLN A 140 5.90 22.15 12.15
C GLN A 140 7.36 21.62 12.24
N PHE A 141 7.61 20.38 11.90
CA PHE A 141 8.96 19.83 11.79
C PHE A 141 9.30 19.44 10.35
N SER A 142 8.42 18.71 9.70
CA SER A 142 8.56 18.36 8.30
C SER A 142 8.11 19.50 7.40
N VAL A 143 8.54 19.52 6.14
CA VAL A 143 8.20 20.53 5.13
C VAL A 143 7.86 19.88 3.79
N ASN A 144 7.00 20.53 3.01
CA ASN A 144 6.45 20.01 1.74
C ASN A 144 6.46 21.07 0.62
N PRO A 145 7.63 21.65 0.27
CA PRO A 145 7.68 22.68 -0.75
C PRO A 145 7.31 22.15 -2.13
N MET A 146 6.66 23.00 -2.94
CA MET A 146 6.42 22.78 -4.36
C MET A 146 7.69 23.02 -5.17
N TRP A 147 8.26 21.98 -5.80
CA TRP A 147 9.42 22.13 -6.68
C TRP A 147 9.49 21.01 -7.72
N SER A 148 10.51 21.06 -8.56
CA SER A 148 10.70 20.11 -9.67
C SER A 148 12.04 19.39 -9.52
N PRO A 149 12.13 18.36 -8.69
CA PRO A 149 13.35 17.53 -8.61
C PRO A 149 13.56 16.75 -9.91
N ASP A 150 14.83 16.49 -10.20
CA ASP A 150 15.25 15.70 -11.34
C ASP A 150 15.76 14.35 -10.86
N PHE A 151 14.96 13.31 -11.01
CA PHE A 151 15.31 11.95 -10.61
C PHE A 151 16.06 11.26 -11.75
N LEU A 152 17.38 11.36 -11.73
CA LEU A 152 18.28 10.84 -12.79
C LEU A 152 18.57 9.34 -12.63
N SER A 153 18.51 8.81 -11.40
CA SER A 153 18.79 7.41 -11.10
C SER A 153 18.05 6.94 -9.85
N PHE A 154 17.90 5.64 -9.72
CA PHE A 154 17.26 5.00 -8.58
C PHE A 154 18.14 3.88 -8.03
N PRO A 155 18.12 3.60 -6.72
CA PRO A 155 18.80 2.43 -6.16
C PRO A 155 18.20 1.14 -6.74
N GLN A 156 19.00 0.07 -6.80
CA GLN A 156 18.50 -1.25 -7.19
C GLN A 156 17.64 -1.83 -6.06
N HIS A 157 16.33 -1.78 -6.23
CA HIS A 157 15.36 -2.28 -5.25
C HIS A 157 14.10 -2.78 -5.97
N PRO A 158 13.38 -3.77 -5.42
CA PRO A 158 12.12 -4.24 -6.04
C PRO A 158 11.11 -3.13 -6.33
N VAL A 159 11.00 -2.13 -5.44
CA VAL A 159 10.08 -0.97 -5.60
C VAL A 159 10.46 -0.07 -6.79
N THR A 160 11.75 0.01 -7.14
CA THR A 160 12.23 0.85 -8.25
C THR A 160 12.41 0.09 -9.56
N ARG A 161 12.01 -1.19 -9.59
CA ARG A 161 12.12 -2.01 -10.80
C ARG A 161 11.29 -1.43 -11.94
N GLY A 162 11.96 -1.08 -13.05
CA GLY A 162 11.33 -0.53 -14.24
C GLY A 162 11.03 0.98 -14.17
N VAL A 163 11.29 1.64 -13.04
CA VAL A 163 11.17 3.10 -12.92
C VAL A 163 12.25 3.74 -13.77
N LYS A 164 11.84 4.62 -14.68
CA LYS A 164 12.74 5.40 -15.54
C LYS A 164 13.00 6.77 -14.91
N PRO A 165 14.13 7.42 -15.24
CA PRO A 165 14.37 8.80 -14.83
C PRO A 165 13.19 9.71 -15.21
N PHE A 166 12.82 10.62 -14.30
CA PHE A 166 11.74 11.57 -14.55
C PHE A 166 11.97 12.88 -13.79
N LYS A 167 11.24 13.91 -14.22
CA LYS A 167 11.15 15.19 -13.57
C LYS A 167 9.70 15.62 -13.52
N VAL A 168 9.22 16.01 -12.35
CA VAL A 168 7.84 16.46 -12.17
C VAL A 168 7.78 17.53 -11.09
N LYS A 169 6.95 18.58 -11.32
CA LYS A 169 6.65 19.60 -10.32
C LYS A 169 5.54 19.05 -9.42
N ASP A 170 5.83 18.93 -8.14
CA ASP A 170 4.89 18.44 -7.14
C ASP A 170 5.27 18.94 -5.74
N GLU A 171 4.46 18.64 -4.74
CA GLU A 171 4.85 18.72 -3.34
C GLU A 171 5.78 17.59 -2.99
N TRP A 172 6.96 17.94 -2.50
CA TRP A 172 7.96 16.96 -2.08
C TRP A 172 8.23 17.11 -0.60
N TYR A 173 8.04 16.01 0.12
CA TYR A 173 8.12 15.98 1.56
C TYR A 173 9.55 15.77 2.05
N PHE A 174 10.03 16.64 2.92
CA PHE A 174 11.35 16.63 3.51
C PHE A 174 11.29 16.61 5.03
N ASN A 175 12.44 16.27 5.63
CA ASN A 175 12.60 16.28 7.08
C ASN A 175 11.54 15.42 7.76
N MET A 176 11.26 14.25 7.16
CA MET A 176 10.35 13.26 7.74
C MET A 176 10.92 12.67 9.03
N ARG A 177 10.05 12.27 9.94
CA ARG A 177 10.45 11.45 11.11
C ARG A 177 10.62 10.02 10.65
N TRP A 178 11.84 9.54 10.67
CA TRP A 178 12.16 8.16 10.33
C TRP A 178 12.44 7.33 11.60
N ARG A 179 12.16 6.04 11.53
CA ARG A 179 12.47 5.06 12.59
C ARG A 179 13.97 4.79 12.66
#